data_9da45bbce098b3dfda1c44a970f9f928
#
_entry.id   9da45bbce098b3dfda1c44a970f9f928
#
_cell.length_a   1.000
_cell.length_b   1.000
_cell.length_c   1.000
_cell.angle_alpha   90.00
_cell.angle_beta   90.00
_cell.angle_gamma   90.00
#
_symmetry.space_group_name_H-M   'P 1'
#
loop_
_entity.id
_entity.type
_entity.pdbx_description
1 polymer ?
#
loop_
_entity_poly.entity_id
_entity_poly.type
_entity_poly.pdbx_seq_one_letter_code
_entity_poly.pdbx_strand_id
1 'polypeptide(L)'
;MTSQKLSLQDIILTLQQYWANQGANLMQAYDNEVGAGTQSPYTFLRANGPEPWHAAYVQPSRRPADGRYGDNPNRLFQHHQFQVVMKPSPDNIQELYLGSLEALGIKPLEHDIRFVEDNWENPSMGAAGIGWEVWLDGMEVTQFTYFQQVGGIEVDSVTAEVTYGLERLASYIQDVPTVYDLDWGNGVLYGDIFKEPEYEHSKYAFEASDQAMLLRHFDDFEKEATRLLDLGLVHPAYDYILKSSHTFNLLDASGSVSVTERAGYLHRIRTMARRVSKVFIDERAKLGFPLLKDDDLREIYLGEHGKYTLTEEN
;
A
#
# COMPACT_ATOMS: atom_id res chain seq x y z
N MET A 1 37.27 -11.48 -5.74
CA MET A 1 36.14 -11.27 -6.66
C MET A 1 35.14 -10.47 -5.86
N THR A 2 34.97 -9.19 -6.16
CA THR A 2 33.89 -8.39 -5.56
C THR A 2 32.57 -9.04 -6.00
N SER A 3 31.79 -9.56 -5.06
CA SER A 3 30.42 -10.01 -5.31
C SER A 3 29.72 -8.85 -6.04
N GLN A 4 29.19 -9.12 -7.23
CA GLN A 4 28.39 -8.13 -7.95
C GLN A 4 27.18 -7.79 -7.06
N LYS A 5 26.99 -6.52 -6.74
CA LYS A 5 25.83 -6.07 -5.95
C LYS A 5 24.56 -6.32 -6.76
N LEU A 6 23.46 -6.67 -6.09
CA LEU A 6 22.18 -6.93 -6.74
C LEU A 6 21.65 -5.66 -7.41
N SER A 7 21.20 -5.75 -8.66
CA SER A 7 20.42 -4.71 -9.32
C SER A 7 19.05 -4.56 -8.66
N LEU A 8 18.35 -3.45 -8.88
CA LEU A 8 16.98 -3.27 -8.38
C LEU A 8 16.05 -4.36 -8.91
N GLN A 9 16.22 -4.75 -10.18
CA GLN A 9 15.49 -5.86 -10.78
C GLN A 9 15.74 -7.18 -10.05
N ASP A 10 17.01 -7.49 -9.70
CA ASP A 10 17.35 -8.72 -8.98
C ASP A 10 16.77 -8.72 -7.55
N ILE A 11 16.74 -7.57 -6.89
CA ILE A 11 16.11 -7.40 -5.57
C ILE A 11 14.62 -7.73 -5.66
N ILE A 12 13.91 -7.18 -6.64
CA ILE A 12 12.47 -7.46 -6.85
C ILE A 12 12.24 -8.95 -7.09
N LEU A 13 13.00 -9.56 -8.02
CA LEU A 13 12.84 -10.97 -8.34
C LEU A 13 13.13 -11.87 -7.14
N THR A 14 14.15 -11.54 -6.36
CA THR A 14 14.49 -12.28 -5.14
C THR A 14 13.39 -12.21 -4.10
N LEU A 15 12.85 -11.02 -3.83
CA LEU A 15 11.73 -10.86 -2.89
C LEU A 15 10.47 -11.56 -3.38
N GLN A 16 10.16 -11.49 -4.67
CA GLN A 16 9.01 -12.20 -5.26
C GLN A 16 9.17 -13.73 -5.06
N GLN A 17 10.33 -14.28 -5.40
CA GLN A 17 10.58 -15.71 -5.22
C GLN A 17 10.53 -16.13 -3.75
N TYR A 18 11.13 -15.32 -2.87
CA TYR A 18 11.13 -15.58 -1.44
C TYR A 18 9.70 -15.66 -0.88
N TRP A 19 8.90 -14.62 -1.09
CA TRP A 19 7.54 -14.56 -0.54
C TRP A 19 6.58 -15.55 -1.20
N ALA A 20 6.76 -15.86 -2.47
CA ALA A 20 6.02 -16.95 -3.12
C ALA A 20 6.28 -18.30 -2.43
N ASN A 21 7.52 -18.57 -2.04
CA ASN A 21 7.89 -19.78 -1.30
C ASN A 21 7.32 -19.78 0.12
N GLN A 22 6.99 -18.62 0.69
CA GLN A 22 6.28 -18.48 1.98
C GLN A 22 4.74 -18.50 1.82
N GLY A 23 4.24 -18.84 0.64
CA GLY A 23 2.80 -18.99 0.39
C GLY A 23 2.06 -17.71 -0.03
N ALA A 24 2.77 -16.64 -0.33
CA ALA A 24 2.16 -15.44 -0.89
C ALA A 24 1.80 -15.63 -2.37
N ASN A 25 0.59 -15.21 -2.76
CA ASN A 25 0.20 -15.07 -4.15
C ASN A 25 0.87 -13.84 -4.74
N LEU A 26 1.63 -14.00 -5.83
CA LEU A 26 2.23 -12.87 -6.52
C LEU A 26 1.17 -12.15 -7.35
N MET A 27 0.86 -10.93 -6.95
CA MET A 27 -0.05 -10.05 -7.68
C MET A 27 0.76 -9.06 -8.54
N GLN A 28 0.12 -8.51 -9.56
CA GLN A 28 0.70 -7.41 -10.33
C GLN A 28 0.40 -6.07 -9.65
N ALA A 29 1.15 -5.02 -9.99
CA ALA A 29 0.83 -3.67 -9.56
C ALA A 29 -0.61 -3.32 -9.92
N TYR A 30 -1.33 -2.65 -9.00
CA TYR A 30 -2.65 -2.15 -9.33
C TYR A 30 -2.52 -0.98 -10.31
N ASP A 31 -3.36 -0.97 -11.34
CA ASP A 31 -3.27 -0.06 -12.49
C ASP A 31 -3.97 1.29 -12.29
N ASN A 32 -4.22 1.66 -11.04
CA ASN A 32 -4.72 2.97 -10.65
C ASN A 32 -3.72 3.67 -9.71
N GLU A 33 -3.74 5.00 -9.64
CA GLU A 33 -2.84 5.73 -8.76
C GLU A 33 -3.16 5.44 -7.29
N VAL A 34 -2.12 5.09 -6.54
CA VAL A 34 -2.18 4.91 -5.08
C VAL A 34 -1.06 5.66 -4.40
N GLY A 35 -1.28 6.14 -3.19
CA GLY A 35 -0.27 6.83 -2.38
C GLY A 35 0.61 5.88 -1.54
N ALA A 36 0.18 4.63 -1.41
CA ALA A 36 0.90 3.56 -0.73
C ALA A 36 0.39 2.19 -1.18
N GLY A 37 1.22 1.16 -1.04
CA GLY A 37 0.84 -0.23 -1.31
C GLY A 37 -0.38 -0.70 -0.53
N THR A 38 -0.57 -0.17 0.69
CA THR A 38 -1.77 -0.39 1.52
C THR A 38 -3.07 -0.03 0.80
N GLN A 39 -3.06 0.97 -0.07
CA GLN A 39 -4.26 1.40 -0.80
C GLN A 39 -4.61 0.51 -2.00
N SER A 40 -3.71 -0.38 -2.42
CA SER A 40 -4.07 -1.39 -3.42
C SER A 40 -5.24 -2.24 -2.90
N PRO A 41 -6.22 -2.61 -3.76
CA PRO A 41 -7.33 -3.47 -3.35
C PRO A 41 -6.85 -4.84 -2.83
N TYR A 42 -5.66 -5.28 -3.23
CA TYR A 42 -5.04 -6.53 -2.74
C TYR A 42 -4.63 -6.46 -1.27
N THR A 43 -4.46 -5.27 -0.71
CA THR A 43 -4.28 -5.05 0.72
C THR A 43 -5.56 -4.48 1.34
N PHE A 44 -5.99 -3.30 0.91
CA PHE A 44 -7.06 -2.56 1.57
C PHE A 44 -8.40 -3.32 1.64
N LEU A 45 -8.91 -3.80 0.51
CA LEU A 45 -10.17 -4.54 0.50
C LEU A 45 -9.98 -5.91 1.16
N ARG A 46 -8.89 -6.61 0.86
CA ARG A 46 -8.64 -7.97 1.35
C ARG A 46 -8.32 -8.05 2.85
N ALA A 47 -7.89 -6.97 3.49
CA ALA A 47 -7.75 -6.91 4.94
C ALA A 47 -9.10 -6.98 5.66
N ASN A 48 -10.19 -6.58 4.99
CA ASN A 48 -11.55 -6.63 5.52
C ASN A 48 -12.17 -8.03 5.40
N GLY A 49 -13.09 -8.34 6.34
CA GLY A 49 -13.80 -9.61 6.39
C GLY A 49 -12.94 -10.79 6.88
N PRO A 50 -13.52 -12.00 6.97
CA PRO A 50 -12.89 -13.15 7.62
C PRO A 50 -12.00 -13.98 6.68
N GLU A 51 -11.99 -13.69 5.37
CA GLU A 51 -11.27 -14.52 4.40
C GLU A 51 -9.76 -14.45 4.58
N PRO A 52 -9.04 -15.59 4.60
CA PRO A 52 -7.59 -15.61 4.59
C PRO A 52 -7.05 -15.06 3.25
N TRP A 53 -5.91 -14.36 3.30
CA TRP A 53 -5.31 -13.79 2.13
C TRP A 53 -3.81 -13.55 2.32
N HIS A 54 -2.98 -14.15 1.46
CA HIS A 54 -1.55 -13.90 1.42
C HIS A 54 -1.17 -13.41 0.02
N ALA A 55 -0.52 -12.26 -0.06
CA ALA A 55 -0.11 -11.68 -1.33
C ALA A 55 1.21 -10.90 -1.20
N ALA A 56 1.93 -10.83 -2.32
CA ALA A 56 3.10 -9.97 -2.46
C ALA A 56 3.13 -9.34 -3.86
N TYR A 57 3.50 -8.08 -3.95
CA TYR A 57 3.53 -7.33 -5.22
C TYR A 57 4.37 -6.07 -5.12
N VAL A 58 4.89 -5.61 -6.25
CA VAL A 58 5.46 -4.26 -6.37
C VAL A 58 4.33 -3.28 -6.65
N GLN A 59 4.29 -2.17 -5.91
CA GLN A 59 3.31 -1.11 -6.12
C GLN A 59 4.01 0.23 -6.27
N PRO A 60 4.02 0.83 -7.47
CA PRO A 60 4.37 2.23 -7.64
C PRO A 60 3.42 3.10 -6.81
N SER A 61 3.98 3.94 -5.94
CA SER A 61 3.23 4.77 -5.01
C SER A 61 3.52 6.24 -5.28
N ARG A 62 2.47 7.02 -5.52
CA ARG A 62 2.57 8.44 -5.89
C ARG A 62 2.26 9.33 -4.70
N ARG A 63 3.19 10.23 -4.38
CA ARG A 63 3.09 11.20 -3.29
C ARG A 63 3.41 12.60 -3.82
N PRO A 64 2.43 13.32 -4.40
CA PRO A 64 2.66 14.61 -5.04
C PRO A 64 3.37 15.64 -4.17
N ALA A 65 3.05 15.69 -2.86
CA ALA A 65 3.69 16.61 -1.92
C ALA A 65 5.18 16.32 -1.66
N ASP A 66 5.65 15.12 -1.99
CA ASP A 66 7.04 14.69 -1.82
C ASP A 66 7.92 14.96 -3.05
N GLY A 67 7.34 15.46 -4.14
CA GLY A 67 8.09 15.86 -5.33
C GLY A 67 9.20 16.88 -4.98
N ARG A 68 10.37 16.74 -5.61
CA ARG A 68 11.55 17.62 -5.44
C ARG A 68 12.28 17.86 -6.76
N TYR A 69 11.55 17.82 -7.88
CA TYR A 69 12.07 18.11 -9.22
C TYR A 69 13.26 17.22 -9.66
N GLY A 70 13.44 16.06 -9.04
CA GLY A 70 14.58 15.18 -9.28
C GLY A 70 15.91 15.67 -8.66
N ASP A 71 15.86 16.70 -7.80
CA ASP A 71 17.05 17.29 -7.17
C ASP A 71 17.39 16.67 -5.80
N ASN A 72 16.43 15.99 -5.16
CA ASN A 72 16.66 15.34 -3.88
C ASN A 72 17.11 13.88 -4.08
N PRO A 73 18.15 13.40 -3.37
CA PRO A 73 18.66 12.05 -3.55
C PRO A 73 17.72 10.92 -3.08
N ASN A 74 16.76 11.23 -2.20
CA ASN A 74 15.98 10.19 -1.50
C ASN A 74 14.48 10.47 -1.46
N ARG A 75 14.01 11.70 -1.72
CA ARG A 75 12.60 12.07 -1.68
C ARG A 75 12.04 12.19 -3.08
N LEU A 76 11.01 11.41 -3.36
CA LEU A 76 10.48 11.21 -4.70
C LEU A 76 8.97 11.45 -4.74
N PHE A 77 8.48 12.00 -5.85
CA PHE A 77 7.06 12.02 -6.18
C PHE A 77 6.49 10.61 -6.29
N GLN A 78 7.21 9.70 -6.95
CA GLN A 78 6.86 8.29 -7.08
C GLN A 78 8.00 7.40 -6.62
N HIS A 79 7.71 6.41 -5.79
CA HIS A 79 8.63 5.37 -5.39
C HIS A 79 7.97 3.99 -5.48
N HIS A 80 8.80 2.95 -5.50
CA HIS A 80 8.31 1.58 -5.59
C HIS A 80 8.30 0.95 -4.19
N GLN A 81 7.14 0.45 -3.79
CA GLN A 81 7.00 -0.35 -2.59
C GLN A 81 6.87 -1.82 -2.96
N PHE A 82 7.65 -2.69 -2.31
CA PHE A 82 7.36 -4.11 -2.34
C PHE A 82 6.45 -4.39 -1.15
N GLN A 83 5.21 -4.74 -1.45
CA GLN A 83 4.13 -4.91 -0.49
C GLN A 83 3.91 -6.38 -0.23
N VAL A 84 3.89 -6.78 1.05
CA VAL A 84 3.49 -8.12 1.49
C VAL A 84 2.33 -7.99 2.45
N VAL A 85 1.32 -8.83 2.27
CA VAL A 85 0.18 -8.93 3.19
C VAL A 85 -0.05 -10.38 3.54
N MET A 86 -0.17 -10.68 4.84
CA MET A 86 -0.40 -12.02 5.37
C MET A 86 -1.57 -11.98 6.35
N LYS A 87 -2.69 -12.60 5.97
CA LYS A 87 -3.93 -12.68 6.74
C LYS A 87 -4.43 -14.13 6.82
N PRO A 88 -4.56 -14.74 8.00
CA PRO A 88 -4.06 -14.23 9.26
C PRO A 88 -2.54 -14.07 9.27
N SER A 89 -2.04 -13.19 10.14
CA SER A 89 -0.59 -13.06 10.35
C SER A 89 -0.01 -14.36 10.91
N PRO A 90 1.02 -14.94 10.30
CA PRO A 90 1.74 -16.05 10.92
C PRO A 90 2.49 -15.57 12.17
N ASP A 91 2.61 -16.45 13.18
CA ASP A 91 3.25 -16.10 14.46
C ASP A 91 4.73 -15.72 14.30
N ASN A 92 5.39 -16.25 13.26
CA ASN A 92 6.82 -16.03 12.97
C ASN A 92 7.06 -15.02 11.83
N ILE A 93 6.14 -14.09 11.59
CA ILE A 93 6.25 -13.13 10.48
C ILE A 93 7.54 -12.29 10.54
N GLN A 94 8.06 -12.00 11.74
CA GLN A 94 9.31 -11.25 11.89
C GLN A 94 10.52 -12.09 11.44
N GLU A 95 10.57 -13.38 11.77
CA GLU A 95 11.59 -14.30 11.27
C GLU A 95 11.51 -14.46 9.74
N LEU A 96 10.30 -14.53 9.19
CA LEU A 96 10.09 -14.55 7.74
C LEU A 96 10.63 -13.28 7.09
N TYR A 97 10.39 -12.12 7.70
CA TYR A 97 10.94 -10.85 7.21
C TYR A 97 12.49 -10.87 7.22
N LEU A 98 13.10 -11.26 8.36
CA LEU A 98 14.56 -11.35 8.47
C LEU A 98 15.14 -12.34 7.45
N GLY A 99 14.47 -13.47 7.22
CA GLY A 99 14.84 -14.43 6.17
C GLY A 99 14.79 -13.83 4.75
N SER A 100 13.90 -12.87 4.50
CA SER A 100 13.88 -12.15 3.22
C SER A 100 15.10 -11.26 3.01
N LEU A 101 15.63 -10.65 4.10
CA LEU A 101 16.89 -9.90 4.05
C LEU A 101 18.08 -10.84 3.80
N GLU A 102 18.09 -12.01 4.43
CA GLU A 102 19.11 -13.03 4.16
C GLU A 102 19.10 -13.48 2.69
N ALA A 103 17.92 -13.64 2.09
CA ALA A 103 17.79 -13.96 0.68
C ALA A 103 18.40 -12.90 -0.25
N LEU A 104 18.41 -11.64 0.21
CA LEU A 104 19.08 -10.51 -0.48
C LEU A 104 20.59 -10.43 -0.18
N GLY A 105 21.13 -11.36 0.62
CA GLY A 105 22.53 -11.39 1.03
C GLY A 105 22.85 -10.50 2.24
N ILE A 106 21.86 -9.93 2.91
CA ILE A 106 22.01 -9.17 4.15
C ILE A 106 21.88 -10.14 5.32
N LYS A 107 22.98 -10.38 6.02
CA LYS A 107 23.00 -11.31 7.16
C LYS A 107 22.62 -10.56 8.43
N PRO A 108 21.46 -10.82 9.07
CA PRO A 108 20.96 -10.03 10.20
C PRO A 108 21.95 -9.92 11.38
N LEU A 109 22.77 -10.94 11.61
CA LEU A 109 23.75 -10.95 12.68
C LEU A 109 25.01 -10.06 12.40
N GLU A 110 25.21 -9.63 11.19
CA GLU A 110 26.34 -8.78 10.78
C GLU A 110 25.96 -7.28 10.72
N HIS A 111 24.68 -6.94 10.97
CA HIS A 111 24.12 -5.60 10.80
C HIS A 111 23.33 -5.15 12.05
N ASP A 112 23.24 -3.83 12.24
CA ASP A 112 22.35 -3.24 13.25
C ASP A 112 20.93 -3.13 12.68
N ILE A 113 20.08 -4.11 13.02
CA ILE A 113 18.67 -4.13 12.62
C ILE A 113 17.82 -3.80 13.84
N ARG A 114 17.05 -2.71 13.74
CA ARG A 114 16.18 -2.23 14.81
C ARG A 114 14.74 -2.18 14.34
N PHE A 115 13.85 -2.73 15.17
CA PHE A 115 12.41 -2.56 15.05
C PHE A 115 12.02 -1.41 15.99
N VAL A 116 11.76 -0.23 15.44
CA VAL A 116 11.38 0.96 16.19
C VAL A 116 9.87 1.09 16.16
N GLU A 117 9.25 1.09 17.34
CA GLU A 117 7.79 1.16 17.46
C GLU A 117 7.24 2.43 16.79
N ASP A 118 6.19 2.26 16.00
CA ASP A 118 5.46 3.30 15.30
C ASP A 118 3.95 3.04 15.39
N ASN A 119 3.19 4.02 15.84
CA ASN A 119 1.73 3.99 15.79
C ASN A 119 1.29 4.35 14.37
N TRP A 120 1.28 3.35 13.50
CA TRP A 120 0.99 3.54 12.09
C TRP A 120 -0.48 3.88 11.84
N GLU A 121 -0.70 4.94 11.06
CA GLU A 121 -2.03 5.37 10.65
C GLU A 121 -2.05 5.80 9.17
N ASN A 122 -3.15 5.47 8.50
CA ASN A 122 -3.55 6.09 7.23
C ASN A 122 -4.93 6.73 7.41
N PRO A 123 -4.98 8.01 7.83
CA PRO A 123 -6.24 8.64 8.24
C PRO A 123 -7.26 8.76 7.12
N SER A 124 -6.84 8.97 5.87
CA SER A 124 -7.75 9.08 4.72
C SER A 124 -8.46 7.77 4.42
N MET A 125 -7.79 6.64 4.66
CA MET A 125 -8.35 5.31 4.43
C MET A 125 -8.95 4.69 5.69
N GLY A 126 -8.92 5.38 6.83
CA GLY A 126 -9.40 4.84 8.09
C GLY A 126 -8.67 3.57 8.51
N ALA A 127 -7.38 3.45 8.17
CA ALA A 127 -6.55 2.34 8.55
C ALA A 127 -5.62 2.72 9.68
N ALA A 128 -5.45 1.82 10.64
CA ALA A 128 -4.57 1.98 11.80
C ALA A 128 -4.09 0.63 12.30
N GLY A 129 -2.92 0.62 12.91
CA GLY A 129 -2.34 -0.60 13.46
C GLY A 129 -1.14 -0.33 14.35
N ILE A 130 -0.66 -1.39 15.00
CA ILE A 130 0.60 -1.38 15.73
C ILE A 130 1.70 -1.67 14.72
N GLY A 131 2.67 -0.77 14.60
CA GLY A 131 3.72 -0.85 13.60
C GLY A 131 5.12 -0.72 14.16
N TRP A 132 6.06 -1.00 13.29
CA TRP A 132 7.49 -0.78 13.51
C TRP A 132 8.13 -0.29 12.21
N GLU A 133 8.93 0.75 12.33
CA GLU A 133 9.92 1.06 11.31
C GLU A 133 11.11 0.11 11.46
N VAL A 134 11.50 -0.57 10.40
CA VAL A 134 12.70 -1.40 10.42
C VAL A 134 13.88 -0.59 9.89
N TRP A 135 14.83 -0.35 10.79
CA TRP A 135 16.06 0.39 10.49
C TRP A 135 17.22 -0.59 10.31
N LEU A 136 17.91 -0.47 9.18
CA LEU A 136 19.09 -1.25 8.82
C LEU A 136 20.31 -0.31 8.80
N ASP A 137 21.23 -0.50 9.73
CA ASP A 137 22.44 0.33 9.91
C ASP A 137 22.15 1.85 9.88
N GLY A 138 21.04 2.25 10.50
CA GLY A 138 20.64 3.65 10.60
C GLY A 138 19.77 4.18 9.45
N MET A 139 19.37 3.35 8.49
CA MET A 139 18.44 3.69 7.42
C MET A 139 17.12 2.91 7.58
N GLU A 140 16.00 3.62 7.62
CA GLU A 140 14.68 2.99 7.55
C GLU A 140 14.48 2.40 6.16
N VAL A 141 14.29 1.08 6.08
CA VAL A 141 14.14 0.34 4.82
C VAL A 141 12.77 -0.30 4.67
N THR A 142 12.03 -0.51 5.76
CA THR A 142 10.77 -1.23 5.77
C THR A 142 9.84 -0.70 6.85
N GLN A 143 8.55 -0.59 6.52
CA GLN A 143 7.46 -0.42 7.46
C GLN A 143 6.78 -1.77 7.70
N PHE A 144 6.63 -2.14 8.95
CA PHE A 144 5.98 -3.37 9.39
C PHE A 144 4.75 -3.02 10.22
N THR A 145 3.57 -3.56 9.90
CA THR A 145 2.32 -3.19 10.58
C THR A 145 1.43 -4.40 10.82
N TYR A 146 0.85 -4.48 12.02
CA TYR A 146 -0.29 -5.34 12.29
C TYR A 146 -1.56 -4.50 12.27
N PHE A 147 -2.42 -4.71 11.29
CA PHE A 147 -3.67 -3.96 11.20
C PHE A 147 -4.62 -4.31 12.34
N GLN A 148 -5.15 -3.28 12.97
CA GLN A 148 -6.27 -3.35 13.91
C GLN A 148 -7.57 -2.90 13.27
N GLN A 149 -7.47 -1.92 12.35
CA GLN A 149 -8.60 -1.31 11.68
C GLN A 149 -8.25 -1.00 10.22
N VAL A 150 -9.19 -1.25 9.30
CA VAL A 150 -9.09 -0.88 7.89
C VAL A 150 -10.45 -0.38 7.41
N GLY A 151 -10.48 0.77 6.73
CA GLY A 151 -11.74 1.40 6.34
C GLY A 151 -12.60 1.85 7.53
N GLY A 152 -12.00 2.11 8.69
CA GLY A 152 -12.73 2.41 9.92
C GLY A 152 -13.48 1.22 10.51
N ILE A 153 -13.16 -0.01 10.07
CA ILE A 153 -13.77 -1.27 10.54
C ILE A 153 -12.65 -2.10 11.20
N GLU A 154 -12.94 -2.62 12.39
CA GLU A 154 -12.05 -3.55 13.07
C GLU A 154 -11.87 -4.84 12.24
N VAL A 155 -10.63 -5.31 12.10
CA VAL A 155 -10.32 -6.49 11.31
C VAL A 155 -10.75 -7.78 12.03
N ASP A 156 -11.23 -8.78 11.28
CA ASP A 156 -11.67 -10.06 11.83
C ASP A 156 -10.51 -10.95 12.29
N SER A 157 -9.37 -10.79 11.66
CA SER A 157 -8.12 -11.45 12.05
C SER A 157 -6.94 -10.50 11.86
N VAL A 158 -5.95 -10.63 12.73
CA VAL A 158 -4.72 -9.84 12.63
C VAL A 158 -4.09 -10.06 11.26
N THR A 159 -3.87 -8.96 10.56
CA THR A 159 -3.25 -8.95 9.23
C THR A 159 -1.90 -8.26 9.35
N ALA A 160 -0.83 -8.95 8.99
CA ALA A 160 0.50 -8.34 8.90
C ALA A 160 0.69 -7.72 7.51
N GLU A 161 1.16 -6.49 7.49
CA GLU A 161 1.65 -5.79 6.31
C GLU A 161 3.15 -5.56 6.45
N VAL A 162 3.92 -5.89 5.41
CA VAL A 162 5.35 -5.60 5.34
C VAL A 162 5.60 -4.82 4.06
N THR A 163 6.01 -3.57 4.20
CA THR A 163 6.22 -2.64 3.09
C THR A 163 7.68 -2.27 2.99
N TYR A 164 8.37 -2.81 2.00
CA TYR A 164 9.76 -2.45 1.70
C TYR A 164 9.80 -1.19 0.84
N GLY A 165 10.62 -0.21 1.21
CA GLY A 165 11.01 0.88 0.33
C GLY A 165 12.11 0.40 -0.62
N LEU A 166 11.75 0.05 -1.85
CA LEU A 166 12.69 -0.61 -2.78
C LEU A 166 13.90 0.26 -3.12
N GLU A 167 13.70 1.56 -3.32
CA GLU A 167 14.81 2.47 -3.60
C GLU A 167 15.77 2.60 -2.41
N ARG A 168 15.25 2.67 -1.18
CA ARG A 168 16.10 2.73 0.03
C ARG A 168 16.86 1.44 0.25
N LEU A 169 16.18 0.30 0.11
CA LEU A 169 16.80 -1.02 0.24
C LEU A 169 17.87 -1.23 -0.83
N ALA A 170 17.58 -0.86 -2.09
CA ALA A 170 18.55 -0.93 -3.19
C ALA A 170 19.75 0.03 -2.97
N SER A 171 19.49 1.25 -2.51
CA SER A 171 20.57 2.21 -2.18
C SER A 171 21.51 1.66 -1.12
N TYR A 172 20.96 1.01 -0.11
CA TYR A 172 21.74 0.32 0.92
C TYR A 172 22.59 -0.81 0.33
N ILE A 173 21.98 -1.72 -0.44
CA ILE A 173 22.66 -2.89 -1.04
C ILE A 173 23.73 -2.45 -2.04
N GLN A 174 23.44 -1.45 -2.87
CA GLN A 174 24.33 -0.97 -3.91
C GLN A 174 25.35 0.06 -3.39
N ASP A 175 25.15 0.59 -2.18
CA ASP A 175 26.00 1.60 -1.55
C ASP A 175 26.18 2.84 -2.47
N VAL A 176 25.04 3.43 -2.84
CA VAL A 176 24.98 4.65 -3.67
C VAL A 176 24.34 5.80 -2.91
N PRO A 177 24.85 7.05 -3.11
CA PRO A 177 24.39 8.21 -2.34
C PRO A 177 23.06 8.78 -2.81
N THR A 178 22.61 8.44 -4.01
CA THR A 178 21.37 8.92 -4.61
C THR A 178 20.66 7.79 -5.33
N VAL A 179 19.34 7.80 -5.27
CA VAL A 179 18.50 6.80 -5.97
C VAL A 179 18.71 6.85 -7.50
N TYR A 180 19.13 7.98 -8.05
CA TYR A 180 19.34 8.12 -9.49
C TYR A 180 20.55 7.35 -10.01
N ASP A 181 21.49 6.97 -9.13
CA ASP A 181 22.67 6.16 -9.46
C ASP A 181 22.42 4.65 -9.26
N LEU A 182 21.21 4.25 -8.83
CA LEU A 182 20.87 2.84 -8.69
C LEU A 182 20.95 2.12 -10.04
N ASP A 183 21.64 1.00 -10.05
CA ASP A 183 21.54 0.04 -11.16
C ASP A 183 20.14 -0.61 -11.14
N TRP A 184 19.35 -0.27 -12.15
CA TRP A 184 18.06 -0.92 -12.36
C TRP A 184 18.23 -2.36 -12.85
N GLY A 185 19.21 -2.58 -13.71
CA GLY A 185 19.53 -3.85 -14.36
C GLY A 185 19.96 -3.65 -15.81
N ASN A 186 20.79 -4.54 -16.31
CA ASN A 186 21.25 -4.52 -17.68
C ASN A 186 21.96 -3.22 -18.13
N GLY A 187 22.60 -2.54 -17.19
CA GLY A 187 23.31 -1.29 -17.45
C GLY A 187 22.45 -0.04 -17.56
N VAL A 188 21.18 -0.12 -17.14
CA VAL A 188 20.25 1.02 -17.07
C VAL A 188 20.22 1.55 -15.64
N LEU A 189 20.38 2.84 -15.45
CA LEU A 189 20.25 3.48 -14.16
C LEU A 189 18.81 3.88 -13.88
N TYR A 190 18.45 3.92 -12.59
CA TYR A 190 17.16 4.45 -12.14
C TYR A 190 16.93 5.87 -12.65
N GLY A 191 17.98 6.70 -12.64
CA GLY A 191 17.93 8.07 -13.14
C GLY A 191 17.62 8.19 -14.62
N ASP A 192 18.04 7.21 -15.43
CA ASP A 192 17.73 7.20 -16.88
C ASP A 192 16.22 7.05 -17.16
N ILE A 193 15.50 6.44 -16.21
CA ILE A 193 14.07 6.16 -16.36
C ILE A 193 13.22 7.21 -15.64
N PHE A 194 13.58 7.60 -14.41
CA PHE A 194 12.69 8.30 -13.49
C PHE A 194 13.06 9.76 -13.21
N LYS A 195 14.27 10.23 -13.52
CA LYS A 195 14.68 11.60 -13.16
C LYS A 195 13.87 12.67 -13.90
N GLU A 196 13.63 12.50 -15.19
CA GLU A 196 12.79 13.41 -15.97
C GLU A 196 11.33 13.38 -15.53
N PRO A 197 10.67 12.19 -15.39
CA PRO A 197 9.33 12.08 -14.81
C PRO A 197 9.20 12.73 -13.42
N GLU A 198 10.21 12.60 -12.55
CA GLU A 198 10.21 13.26 -11.24
C GLU A 198 10.16 14.78 -11.37
N TYR A 199 10.92 15.35 -12.30
CA TYR A 199 10.88 16.80 -12.58
C TYR A 199 9.49 17.21 -13.09
N GLU A 200 8.98 16.53 -14.11
CA GLU A 200 7.71 16.87 -14.76
C GLU A 200 6.52 16.74 -13.81
N HIS A 201 6.45 15.67 -13.04
CA HIS A 201 5.39 15.46 -12.04
C HIS A 201 5.46 16.46 -10.90
N SER A 202 6.66 16.84 -10.44
CA SER A 202 6.83 17.90 -9.44
C SER A 202 6.33 19.23 -9.95
N LYS A 203 6.72 19.59 -11.18
CA LYS A 203 6.28 20.82 -11.85
C LYS A 203 4.75 20.83 -12.05
N TYR A 204 4.18 19.71 -12.48
CA TYR A 204 2.72 19.58 -12.62
C TYR A 204 2.02 19.76 -11.26
N ALA A 205 2.46 19.06 -10.22
CA ALA A 205 1.82 19.08 -8.91
C ALA A 205 1.88 20.46 -8.25
N PHE A 206 3.02 21.15 -8.35
CA PHE A 206 3.22 22.40 -7.61
C PHE A 206 2.87 23.66 -8.41
N GLU A 207 2.96 23.63 -9.76
CA GLU A 207 2.92 24.84 -10.57
C GLU A 207 1.86 24.81 -11.69
N ALA A 208 1.68 23.67 -12.37
CA ALA A 208 0.99 23.61 -13.65
C ALA A 208 -0.38 22.93 -13.63
N SER A 209 -0.79 22.34 -12.50
CA SER A 209 -2.08 21.66 -12.43
C SER A 209 -3.26 22.63 -12.53
N ASP A 210 -4.29 22.26 -13.30
CA ASP A 210 -5.56 22.99 -13.36
C ASP A 210 -6.39 22.68 -12.11
N GLN A 211 -6.30 23.58 -11.14
CA GLN A 211 -6.96 23.44 -9.84
C GLN A 211 -8.50 23.37 -9.98
N ALA A 212 -9.08 24.16 -10.89
CA ALA A 212 -10.53 24.15 -11.13
C ALA A 212 -11.00 22.81 -11.71
N MET A 213 -10.19 22.20 -12.58
CA MET A 213 -10.43 20.86 -13.11
C MET A 213 -10.34 19.81 -11.97
N LEU A 214 -9.29 19.87 -11.16
CA LEU A 214 -9.10 18.91 -10.06
C LEU A 214 -10.22 18.98 -9.02
N LEU A 215 -10.71 20.17 -8.66
CA LEU A 215 -11.85 20.34 -7.75
C LEU A 215 -13.11 19.68 -8.33
N ARG A 216 -13.43 19.92 -9.61
CA ARG A 216 -14.57 19.26 -10.27
C ARG A 216 -14.41 17.75 -10.33
N HIS A 217 -13.21 17.25 -10.65
CA HIS A 217 -12.93 15.81 -10.71
C HIS A 217 -13.13 15.15 -9.36
N PHE A 218 -12.69 15.79 -8.28
CA PHE A 218 -12.91 15.22 -6.93
C PHE A 218 -14.41 15.03 -6.66
N ASP A 219 -15.22 16.04 -6.91
CA ASP A 219 -16.67 15.99 -6.69
C ASP A 219 -17.36 14.95 -7.60
N ASP A 220 -16.95 14.87 -8.87
CA ASP A 220 -17.50 13.90 -9.82
C ASP A 220 -17.11 12.46 -9.44
N PHE A 221 -15.88 12.22 -9.02
CA PHE A 221 -15.42 10.89 -8.61
C PHE A 221 -16.11 10.44 -7.31
N GLU A 222 -16.27 11.31 -6.32
CA GLU A 222 -17.02 10.99 -5.10
C GLU A 222 -18.48 10.65 -5.40
N LYS A 223 -19.13 11.42 -6.27
CA LYS A 223 -20.51 11.19 -6.68
C LYS A 223 -20.66 9.83 -7.38
N GLU A 224 -19.74 9.50 -8.28
CA GLU A 224 -19.77 8.23 -8.99
C GLU A 224 -19.45 7.05 -8.07
N ALA A 225 -18.44 7.17 -7.20
CA ALA A 225 -18.16 6.16 -6.18
C ALA A 225 -19.39 5.86 -5.32
N THR A 226 -20.08 6.91 -4.87
CA THR A 226 -21.28 6.80 -4.06
C THR A 226 -22.39 6.05 -4.80
N ARG A 227 -22.66 6.42 -6.05
CA ARG A 227 -23.67 5.78 -6.91
C ARG A 227 -23.36 4.29 -7.13
N LEU A 228 -22.10 3.96 -7.37
CA LEU A 228 -21.67 2.57 -7.59
C LEU A 228 -21.82 1.72 -6.33
N LEU A 229 -21.54 2.29 -5.15
CA LEU A 229 -21.75 1.60 -3.88
C LEU A 229 -23.23 1.36 -3.59
N ASP A 230 -24.14 2.26 -4.02
CA ASP A 230 -25.60 2.03 -3.95
C ASP A 230 -26.05 0.83 -4.81
N LEU A 231 -25.28 0.51 -5.85
CA LEU A 231 -25.50 -0.64 -6.74
C LEU A 231 -24.76 -1.92 -6.32
N GLY A 232 -24.01 -1.89 -5.21
CA GLY A 232 -23.18 -3.02 -4.79
C GLY A 232 -21.91 -3.24 -5.64
N LEU A 233 -21.55 -2.29 -6.49
CA LEU A 233 -20.40 -2.40 -7.41
C LEU A 233 -19.10 -1.92 -6.75
N VAL A 234 -18.54 -2.77 -5.90
CA VAL A 234 -17.40 -2.45 -5.02
C VAL A 234 -16.15 -2.05 -5.78
N HIS A 235 -15.68 -2.87 -6.72
CA HIS A 235 -14.39 -2.64 -7.37
C HIS A 235 -14.36 -1.35 -8.19
N PRO A 236 -15.31 -1.07 -9.10
CA PRO A 236 -15.32 0.21 -9.80
C PRO A 236 -15.55 1.39 -8.87
N ALA A 237 -16.31 1.24 -7.77
CA ALA A 237 -16.43 2.28 -6.75
C ALA A 237 -15.09 2.58 -6.09
N TYR A 238 -14.31 1.54 -5.78
CA TYR A 238 -12.99 1.71 -5.18
C TYR A 238 -12.01 2.42 -6.11
N ASP A 239 -12.07 2.18 -7.42
CA ASP A 239 -11.29 2.91 -8.41
C ASP A 239 -11.54 4.43 -8.33
N TYR A 240 -12.81 4.83 -8.21
CA TYR A 240 -13.15 6.26 -8.06
C TYR A 240 -12.75 6.83 -6.71
N ILE A 241 -12.74 6.04 -5.64
CA ILE A 241 -12.22 6.46 -4.33
C ILE A 241 -10.70 6.70 -4.42
N LEU A 242 -9.96 5.83 -5.08
CA LEU A 242 -8.52 6.02 -5.32
C LEU A 242 -8.24 7.27 -6.17
N LYS A 243 -9.02 7.49 -7.23
CA LYS A 243 -8.95 8.71 -8.05
C LYS A 243 -9.24 9.97 -7.22
N SER A 244 -10.24 9.93 -6.34
CA SER A 244 -10.53 11.04 -5.41
C SER A 244 -9.35 11.31 -4.48
N SER A 245 -8.74 10.25 -3.93
CA SER A 245 -7.58 10.36 -3.05
C SER A 245 -6.37 10.98 -3.76
N HIS A 246 -6.06 10.51 -4.98
CA HIS A 246 -4.95 11.07 -5.76
C HIS A 246 -5.21 12.52 -6.18
N THR A 247 -6.44 12.84 -6.60
CA THR A 247 -6.86 14.21 -6.93
C THR A 247 -6.69 15.14 -5.73
N PHE A 248 -7.10 14.70 -4.54
CA PHE A 248 -6.89 15.46 -3.31
C PHE A 248 -5.39 15.67 -3.02
N ASN A 249 -4.55 14.66 -3.20
CA ASN A 249 -3.11 14.78 -3.00
C ASN A 249 -2.48 15.81 -3.95
N LEU A 250 -2.97 15.94 -5.18
CA LEU A 250 -2.55 17.00 -6.11
C LEU A 250 -3.02 18.38 -5.65
N LEU A 251 -4.26 18.52 -5.20
CA LEU A 251 -4.80 19.77 -4.65
C LEU A 251 -4.03 20.23 -3.40
N ASP A 252 -3.72 19.29 -2.51
CA ASP A 252 -2.94 19.55 -1.30
C ASP A 252 -1.51 20.00 -1.63
N ALA A 253 -0.85 19.31 -2.57
CA ALA A 253 0.50 19.63 -3.03
C ALA A 253 0.58 21.02 -3.70
N SER A 254 -0.43 21.40 -4.48
CA SER A 254 -0.47 22.71 -5.15
C SER A 254 -0.79 23.88 -4.20
N GLY A 255 -1.11 23.60 -2.93
CA GLY A 255 -1.52 24.62 -1.96
C GLY A 255 -2.92 25.20 -2.23
N SER A 256 -3.74 24.52 -3.04
CA SER A 256 -5.07 24.98 -3.43
C SER A 256 -6.13 24.80 -2.34
N VAL A 257 -5.82 24.06 -1.30
CA VAL A 257 -6.72 23.78 -0.18
C VAL A 257 -6.14 24.33 1.12
N SER A 258 -6.98 25.06 1.88
CA SER A 258 -6.61 25.53 3.21
C SER A 258 -6.57 24.38 4.22
N VAL A 259 -5.97 24.61 5.39
CA VAL A 259 -5.89 23.60 6.47
C VAL A 259 -7.28 23.08 6.85
N THR A 260 -8.29 23.97 6.90
CA THR A 260 -9.68 23.59 7.24
C THR A 260 -10.32 22.75 6.13
N GLU A 261 -10.15 23.15 4.87
CA GLU A 261 -10.66 22.41 3.72
C GLU A 261 -10.00 21.04 3.61
N ARG A 262 -8.70 20.96 3.89
CA ARG A 262 -7.94 19.69 3.92
C ARG A 262 -8.61 18.67 4.83
N ALA A 263 -9.00 19.06 6.04
CA ALA A 263 -9.70 18.17 6.97
C ALA A 263 -11.05 17.70 6.40
N GLY A 264 -11.77 18.57 5.68
CA GLY A 264 -13.01 18.25 4.99
C GLY A 264 -12.82 17.19 3.90
N TYR A 265 -11.82 17.34 3.03
CA TYR A 265 -11.50 16.35 1.99
C TYR A 265 -11.09 15.00 2.57
N LEU A 266 -10.24 14.99 3.58
CA LEU A 266 -9.84 13.75 4.28
C LEU A 266 -11.05 13.04 4.89
N HIS A 267 -12.00 13.79 5.47
CA HIS A 267 -13.24 13.23 6.01
C HIS A 267 -14.11 12.59 4.91
N ARG A 268 -14.25 13.24 3.76
CA ARG A 268 -15.00 12.72 2.60
C ARG A 268 -14.38 11.40 2.10
N ILE A 269 -13.06 11.34 1.92
CA ILE A 269 -12.36 10.14 1.49
C ILE A 269 -12.54 9.02 2.53
N ARG A 270 -12.37 9.32 3.82
CA ARG A 270 -12.56 8.34 4.90
C ARG A 270 -13.99 7.79 4.94
N THR A 271 -14.98 8.63 4.69
CA THR A 271 -16.39 8.21 4.61
C THR A 271 -16.61 7.22 3.47
N MET A 272 -16.06 7.51 2.29
CA MET A 272 -16.11 6.59 1.15
C MET A 272 -15.35 5.28 1.43
N ALA A 273 -14.16 5.37 2.04
CA ALA A 273 -13.34 4.21 2.40
C ALA A 273 -14.08 3.28 3.39
N ARG A 274 -14.75 3.85 4.39
CA ARG A 274 -15.58 3.06 5.32
C ARG A 274 -16.74 2.38 4.61
N ARG A 275 -17.41 3.10 3.72
CA ARG A 275 -18.55 2.57 3.00
C ARG A 275 -18.17 1.45 2.06
N VAL A 276 -17.09 1.60 1.27
CA VAL A 276 -16.64 0.55 0.35
C VAL A 276 -16.18 -0.70 1.11
N SER A 277 -15.52 -0.55 2.26
CA SER A 277 -15.13 -1.67 3.10
C SER A 277 -16.34 -2.46 3.59
N LYS A 278 -17.39 -1.76 4.03
CA LYS A 278 -18.64 -2.42 4.46
C LYS A 278 -19.31 -3.16 3.30
N VAL A 279 -19.52 -2.48 2.16
CA VAL A 279 -20.16 -3.10 0.99
C VAL A 279 -19.32 -4.27 0.47
N PHE A 280 -17.98 -4.18 0.51
CA PHE A 280 -17.10 -5.29 0.16
C PHE A 280 -17.36 -6.53 1.03
N ILE A 281 -17.44 -6.37 2.35
CA ILE A 281 -17.70 -7.48 3.27
C ILE A 281 -19.09 -8.08 2.97
N ASP A 282 -20.11 -7.22 2.80
CA ASP A 282 -21.49 -7.66 2.52
C ASP A 282 -21.56 -8.46 1.21
N GLU A 283 -20.94 -7.99 0.13
CA GLU A 283 -20.88 -8.70 -1.14
C GLU A 283 -20.06 -10.01 -1.05
N ARG A 284 -18.97 -10.04 -0.28
CA ARG A 284 -18.21 -11.28 -0.02
C ARG A 284 -19.03 -12.27 0.80
N ALA A 285 -19.83 -11.81 1.77
CA ALA A 285 -20.73 -12.65 2.56
C ALA A 285 -21.83 -13.28 1.67
N LYS A 286 -22.43 -12.51 0.76
CA LYS A 286 -23.40 -13.03 -0.24
C LYS A 286 -22.81 -14.15 -1.10
N LEU A 287 -21.50 -14.12 -1.37
CA LEU A 287 -20.79 -15.18 -2.07
C LEU A 287 -20.38 -16.36 -1.16
N GLY A 288 -20.70 -16.30 0.14
CA GLY A 288 -20.30 -17.30 1.11
C GLY A 288 -18.82 -17.29 1.46
N PHE A 289 -18.15 -16.17 1.37
CA PHE A 289 -16.71 -16.02 1.61
C PHE A 289 -15.87 -17.11 0.91
N PRO A 290 -15.72 -17.06 -0.42
CA PRO A 290 -15.18 -18.18 -1.21
C PRO A 290 -13.75 -18.62 -0.83
N LEU A 291 -12.94 -17.76 -0.20
CA LEU A 291 -11.60 -18.11 0.25
C LEU A 291 -11.58 -18.73 1.65
N LEU A 292 -12.66 -18.63 2.40
CA LEU A 292 -12.80 -19.24 3.72
C LEU A 292 -13.17 -20.73 3.54
N LYS A 293 -12.16 -21.63 3.61
CA LYS A 293 -12.33 -23.06 3.32
C LYS A 293 -12.62 -23.91 4.56
N ASP A 294 -12.42 -23.33 5.75
CA ASP A 294 -12.67 -23.96 7.04
C ASP A 294 -14.17 -23.87 7.34
N ASP A 295 -14.82 -25.04 7.48
CA ASP A 295 -16.27 -25.11 7.69
C ASP A 295 -16.69 -24.61 9.09
N ASP A 296 -15.84 -24.80 10.12
CA ASP A 296 -16.11 -24.29 11.47
C ASP A 296 -16.05 -22.76 11.49
N LEU A 297 -15.07 -22.16 10.82
CA LEU A 297 -14.99 -20.70 10.67
C LEU A 297 -16.14 -20.16 9.82
N ARG A 298 -16.56 -20.87 8.80
CA ARG A 298 -17.74 -20.48 7.98
C ARG A 298 -19.01 -20.45 8.83
N GLU A 299 -19.22 -21.43 9.70
CA GLU A 299 -20.35 -21.45 10.63
C GLU A 299 -20.31 -20.28 11.60
N ILE A 300 -19.12 -19.93 12.14
CA ILE A 300 -18.92 -18.76 13.03
C ILE A 300 -19.31 -17.45 12.33
N TYR A 301 -19.03 -17.29 11.04
CA TYR A 301 -19.23 -16.02 10.33
C TYR A 301 -20.57 -15.96 9.57
N LEU A 302 -21.09 -17.06 9.06
CA LEU A 302 -22.28 -17.15 8.20
C LEU A 302 -23.41 -18.02 8.77
N GLY A 303 -23.19 -18.75 9.87
CA GLY A 303 -24.22 -19.55 10.52
C GLY A 303 -25.39 -18.70 11.04
N GLU A 304 -26.42 -19.32 11.59
CA GLU A 304 -27.68 -18.66 12.03
C GLU A 304 -27.45 -17.44 12.95
N HIS A 305 -26.38 -17.46 13.73
CA HIS A 305 -25.97 -16.35 14.64
C HIS A 305 -24.60 -15.77 14.28
N GLY A 306 -24.16 -15.98 13.06
CA GLY A 306 -22.86 -15.52 12.58
C GLY A 306 -22.78 -14.00 12.43
N LYS A 307 -21.55 -13.47 12.54
CA LYS A 307 -21.29 -12.02 12.43
C LYS A 307 -21.82 -11.40 11.13
N TYR A 308 -21.85 -12.18 10.05
CA TYR A 308 -22.22 -11.76 8.70
C TYR A 308 -23.39 -12.55 8.13
N THR A 309 -24.24 -13.07 8.99
CA THR A 309 -25.47 -13.77 8.58
C THR A 309 -26.32 -12.85 7.72
N LEU A 310 -26.68 -13.31 6.53
CA LEU A 310 -27.61 -12.60 5.66
C LEU A 310 -29.01 -12.79 6.19
N THR A 311 -29.66 -11.73 6.62
CA THR A 311 -31.10 -11.74 6.91
C THR A 311 -31.86 -11.49 5.61
N GLU A 312 -33.04 -12.10 5.45
CA GLU A 312 -33.89 -11.98 4.22
C GLU A 312 -34.30 -10.51 3.92
N GLU A 313 -33.93 -9.56 4.77
CA GLU A 313 -34.28 -8.13 4.65
C GLU A 313 -33.13 -7.23 4.13
N ASN A 314 -31.98 -7.79 3.72
CA ASN A 314 -30.85 -7.00 3.20
C ASN A 314 -30.57 -7.25 1.72
#